data_8421ff466ad1ae31ab006169e6af834f
#
_entry.id   8421ff466ad1ae31ab006169e6af834f
#
_cell.length_a   1.000
_cell.length_b   1.000
_cell.length_c   1.000
_cell.angle_alpha   90.00
_cell.angle_beta   90.00
_cell.angle_gamma   90.00
#
_symmetry.space_group_name_H-M   'P 1'
#
loop_
_entity.id
_entity.type
_entity.pdbx_description
1 polymer ?
#
loop_
_entity_poly.entity_id
_entity_poly.type
_entity_poly.pdbx_seq_one_letter_code
_entity_poly.pdbx_strand_id
1 'polypeptide(L)'
;ALVADIDNLEEDSDYVVPESLVQVLRGYQKTGYRWLKTLDVNGFGGILADDMGLGKTIQIIALLQAEAQEHPESQSLIICPASLVYNWENELNRFAPGLAVQTVTGTAPEREEILKIAAKTGAEDLKTAEMIPCPQILISSYDLLKRDIACYEPFQFRFQVIDEAQYIKNPLTQSAKAVKLIKSQTRYALTGTPIENR
;
A
#
# COMPACT_ATOMS: atom_id res chain seq x y z
N ALA A 1 -12.21 13.75 20.76
CA ALA A 1 -13.44 13.22 20.19
C ALA A 1 -13.20 11.97 19.33
N LEU A 2 -12.07 11.88 18.61
CA LEU A 2 -11.75 10.71 17.76
C LEU A 2 -11.36 9.43 18.57
N VAL A 3 -10.87 9.58 19.78
CA VAL A 3 -10.42 8.45 20.63
C VAL A 3 -11.62 7.71 21.26
N ALA A 4 -12.75 8.36 21.44
CA ALA A 4 -13.94 7.75 22.05
C ALA A 4 -14.72 6.84 21.08
N ASP A 5 -14.51 6.97 19.76
CA ASP A 5 -15.19 6.13 18.77
C ASP A 5 -14.51 4.78 18.53
N ILE A 6 -13.28 4.59 18.99
CA ILE A 6 -12.52 3.34 18.77
C ILE A 6 -13.12 2.18 19.57
N ASP A 7 -13.61 2.44 20.79
CA ASP A 7 -14.23 1.41 21.63
C ASP A 7 -15.62 0.98 21.15
N ASN A 8 -16.29 1.81 20.34
CA ASN A 8 -17.59 1.49 19.73
C ASN A 8 -17.49 0.81 18.35
N LEU A 9 -16.30 0.71 17.78
CA LEU A 9 -16.06 0.05 16.47
C LEU A 9 -16.13 -1.49 16.53
N GLU A 10 -16.31 -2.07 17.71
CA GLU A 10 -16.24 -3.53 17.88
C GLU A 10 -17.50 -4.28 17.37
N GLU A 11 -18.66 -3.65 17.24
CA GLU A 11 -19.88 -4.37 16.88
C GLU A 11 -20.62 -3.89 15.61
N ASP A 12 -20.34 -2.70 15.06
CA ASP A 12 -21.19 -2.08 14.04
C ASP A 12 -20.47 -1.55 12.79
N SER A 13 -19.27 -2.07 12.45
CA SER A 13 -18.65 -1.65 11.20
C SER A 13 -19.10 -2.56 10.05
N ASP A 14 -19.78 -1.98 9.07
CA ASP A 14 -20.21 -2.61 7.81
C ASP A 14 -19.04 -3.17 6.94
N TYR A 15 -17.78 -3.02 7.42
CA TYR A 15 -16.61 -3.44 6.66
C TYR A 15 -16.28 -4.92 6.87
N VAL A 16 -16.66 -5.71 5.88
CA VAL A 16 -16.41 -7.16 5.86
C VAL A 16 -14.96 -7.43 5.50
N VAL A 17 -14.29 -8.25 6.31
CA VAL A 17 -12.95 -8.76 5.99
C VAL A 17 -13.04 -9.65 4.74
N PRO A 18 -12.12 -9.54 3.76
CA PRO A 18 -12.09 -10.45 2.60
C PRO A 18 -12.17 -11.91 3.02
N GLU A 19 -13.04 -12.70 2.38
CA GLU A 19 -13.38 -14.06 2.80
C GLU A 19 -12.15 -14.96 2.95
N SER A 20 -11.17 -14.83 2.06
CA SER A 20 -9.91 -15.56 2.09
C SER A 20 -9.05 -15.27 3.34
N LEU A 21 -9.27 -14.14 4.01
CA LEU A 21 -8.51 -13.69 5.18
C LEU A 21 -9.26 -13.80 6.50
N VAL A 22 -10.56 -14.12 6.47
CA VAL A 22 -11.40 -14.22 7.68
C VAL A 22 -10.82 -15.21 8.70
N GLN A 23 -10.31 -16.35 8.23
CA GLN A 23 -9.71 -17.40 9.09
C GLN A 23 -8.24 -17.14 9.41
N VAL A 24 -7.58 -16.24 8.70
CA VAL A 24 -6.15 -15.94 8.85
C VAL A 24 -5.94 -14.81 9.84
N LEU A 25 -6.79 -13.77 9.79
CA LEU A 25 -6.69 -12.61 10.64
C LEU A 25 -7.14 -12.94 12.08
N ARG A 26 -6.31 -12.57 13.04
CA ARG A 26 -6.66 -12.57 14.48
C ARG A 26 -7.68 -11.45 14.79
N GLY A 27 -8.38 -11.54 15.91
CA GLY A 27 -9.39 -10.56 16.33
C GLY A 27 -8.90 -9.11 16.23
N TYR A 28 -7.78 -8.79 16.87
CA TYR A 28 -7.22 -7.43 16.84
C TYR A 28 -6.79 -6.97 15.43
N GLN A 29 -6.39 -7.88 14.53
CA GLN A 29 -6.05 -7.56 13.14
C GLN A 29 -7.31 -7.24 12.33
N LYS A 30 -8.42 -7.89 12.61
CA LYS A 30 -9.73 -7.55 12.03
C LYS A 30 -10.18 -6.16 12.46
N THR A 31 -10.01 -5.82 13.73
CA THR A 31 -10.27 -4.48 14.26
C THR A 31 -9.37 -3.45 13.57
N GLY A 32 -8.07 -3.72 13.43
CA GLY A 32 -7.14 -2.84 12.72
C GLY A 32 -7.51 -2.63 11.24
N TYR A 33 -7.91 -3.69 10.54
CA TYR A 33 -8.41 -3.59 9.16
C TYR A 33 -9.65 -2.68 9.07
N ARG A 34 -10.64 -2.85 9.95
CA ARG A 34 -11.84 -2.02 9.99
C ARG A 34 -11.51 -0.55 10.27
N TRP A 35 -10.58 -0.31 11.18
CA TRP A 35 -10.09 1.03 11.47
C TRP A 35 -9.44 1.68 10.24
N LEU A 36 -8.59 0.95 9.48
CA LEU A 36 -8.01 1.43 8.24
C LEU A 36 -9.09 1.79 7.19
N LYS A 37 -10.11 0.94 7.02
CA LYS A 37 -11.25 1.23 6.12
C LYS A 37 -12.04 2.46 6.59
N THR A 38 -12.28 2.60 7.88
CA THR A 38 -12.96 3.77 8.45
C THR A 38 -12.20 5.07 8.17
N LEU A 39 -10.88 5.08 8.34
CA LEU A 39 -10.04 6.22 8.01
C LEU A 39 -10.16 6.58 6.52
N ASP A 40 -10.07 5.58 5.66
CA ASP A 40 -10.14 5.75 4.21
C ASP A 40 -11.45 6.38 3.76
N VAL A 41 -12.58 5.83 4.19
CA VAL A 41 -13.91 6.35 3.82
C VAL A 41 -14.12 7.79 4.29
N ASN A 42 -13.51 8.16 5.41
CA ASN A 42 -13.55 9.55 5.91
C ASN A 42 -12.48 10.45 5.26
N GLY A 43 -11.74 9.97 4.26
CA GLY A 43 -10.72 10.76 3.56
C GLY A 43 -9.44 10.97 4.35
N PHE A 44 -9.19 10.16 5.39
CA PHE A 44 -8.00 10.23 6.22
C PHE A 44 -7.04 9.09 5.88
N GLY A 45 -5.75 9.37 5.91
CA GLY A 45 -4.71 8.37 6.04
C GLY A 45 -4.46 8.02 7.50
N GLY A 46 -3.56 7.09 7.74
CA GLY A 46 -3.26 6.64 9.10
C GLY A 46 -1.82 6.19 9.30
N ILE A 47 -1.45 6.09 10.58
CA ILE A 47 -0.18 5.53 11.00
C ILE A 47 -0.49 4.28 11.83
N LEU A 48 -0.04 3.14 11.35
CA LEU A 48 -0.10 1.87 12.08
C LEU A 48 1.21 1.71 12.85
N ALA A 49 1.23 2.24 14.07
CA ALA A 49 2.35 2.12 14.99
C ALA A 49 2.05 0.99 15.97
N ASP A 50 2.61 -0.17 15.71
CA ASP A 50 2.40 -1.36 16.53
C ASP A 50 3.74 -2.08 16.74
N ASP A 51 3.87 -2.84 17.80
CA ASP A 51 5.09 -3.58 18.09
C ASP A 51 5.48 -4.50 16.93
N MET A 52 6.79 -4.74 16.77
CA MET A 52 7.28 -5.67 15.75
C MET A 52 6.64 -7.05 15.94
N GLY A 53 6.11 -7.62 14.86
CA GLY A 53 5.54 -8.98 14.85
C GLY A 53 4.04 -9.08 15.08
N LEU A 54 3.32 -7.99 15.33
CA LEU A 54 1.87 -8.02 15.52
C LEU A 54 1.07 -8.06 14.20
N GLY A 55 1.75 -8.23 13.06
CA GLY A 55 1.09 -8.47 11.78
C GLY A 55 0.47 -7.23 11.14
N LYS A 56 1.17 -6.09 11.18
CA LYS A 56 0.78 -4.88 10.43
C LYS A 56 0.62 -5.15 8.94
N THR A 57 1.55 -5.91 8.38
CA THR A 57 1.57 -6.28 6.95
C THR A 57 0.26 -6.93 6.51
N ILE A 58 -0.25 -7.91 7.27
CA ILE A 58 -1.46 -8.64 6.86
C ILE A 58 -2.73 -7.77 6.94
N GLN A 59 -2.77 -6.77 7.82
CA GLN A 59 -3.87 -5.83 7.88
C GLN A 59 -3.91 -4.93 6.64
N ILE A 60 -2.73 -4.49 6.16
CA ILE A 60 -2.61 -3.76 4.89
C ILE A 60 -2.95 -4.66 3.70
N ILE A 61 -2.50 -5.90 3.69
CA ILE A 61 -2.85 -6.86 2.64
C ILE A 61 -4.36 -7.05 2.55
N ALA A 62 -5.05 -7.16 3.68
CA ALA A 62 -6.52 -7.23 3.71
C ALA A 62 -7.18 -5.99 3.11
N LEU A 63 -6.65 -4.79 3.41
CA LEU A 63 -7.12 -3.54 2.84
C LEU A 63 -6.92 -3.49 1.32
N LEU A 64 -5.73 -3.86 0.83
CA LEU A 64 -5.41 -3.89 -0.59
C LEU A 64 -6.27 -4.91 -1.36
N GLN A 65 -6.53 -6.06 -0.75
CA GLN A 65 -7.37 -7.10 -1.35
C GLN A 65 -8.83 -6.66 -1.42
N ALA A 66 -9.37 -6.05 -0.37
CA ALA A 66 -10.72 -5.51 -0.37
C ALA A 66 -10.88 -4.44 -1.46
N GLU A 67 -9.93 -3.52 -1.59
CA GLU A 67 -9.93 -2.49 -2.62
C GLU A 67 -9.92 -3.08 -4.03
N ALA A 68 -9.06 -4.06 -4.28
CA ALA A 68 -8.97 -4.69 -5.60
C ALA A 68 -10.22 -5.51 -5.97
N GLN A 69 -10.99 -5.99 -4.99
CA GLN A 69 -12.30 -6.63 -5.22
C GLN A 69 -13.38 -5.61 -5.57
N GLU A 70 -13.37 -4.45 -4.91
CA GLU A 70 -14.32 -3.35 -5.15
C GLU A 70 -13.96 -2.56 -6.42
N HIS A 71 -12.66 -2.34 -6.67
CA HIS A 71 -12.10 -1.53 -7.76
C HIS A 71 -10.91 -2.25 -8.43
N PRO A 72 -11.16 -3.22 -9.30
CA PRO A 72 -10.10 -4.03 -9.93
C PRO A 72 -9.08 -3.23 -10.76
N GLU A 73 -9.47 -2.05 -11.22
CA GLU A 73 -8.63 -1.12 -11.98
C GLU A 73 -7.71 -0.27 -11.11
N SER A 74 -7.93 -0.22 -9.81
CA SER A 74 -7.17 0.63 -8.91
C SER A 74 -5.74 0.12 -8.73
N GLN A 75 -4.79 1.05 -8.67
CA GLN A 75 -3.39 0.76 -8.41
C GLN A 75 -2.95 1.34 -7.07
N SER A 76 -2.17 0.58 -6.33
CA SER A 76 -1.56 1.01 -5.06
C SER A 76 -0.05 0.83 -5.07
N LEU A 77 0.65 1.68 -4.33
CA LEU A 77 2.11 1.66 -4.23
C LEU A 77 2.55 1.35 -2.80
N ILE A 78 3.42 0.36 -2.66
CA ILE A 78 4.13 0.05 -1.41
C ILE A 78 5.56 0.56 -1.53
N ILE A 79 5.99 1.35 -0.56
CA ILE A 79 7.34 1.89 -0.45
C ILE A 79 7.95 1.34 0.84
N CYS A 80 9.06 0.65 0.74
CA CYS A 80 9.71 -0.02 1.87
C CYS A 80 11.25 0.04 1.76
N PRO A 81 12.00 -0.35 2.80
CA PRO A 81 13.42 -0.62 2.67
C PRO A 81 13.72 -1.70 1.60
N ALA A 82 14.85 -1.59 0.90
CA ALA A 82 15.19 -2.51 -0.17
C ALA A 82 15.19 -3.98 0.26
N SER A 83 15.59 -4.26 1.50
CA SER A 83 15.58 -5.62 2.08
C SER A 83 14.18 -6.21 2.27
N LEU A 84 13.12 -5.41 2.25
CA LEU A 84 11.74 -5.84 2.48
C LEU A 84 10.92 -5.97 1.19
N VAL A 85 11.43 -5.57 0.03
CA VAL A 85 10.70 -5.61 -1.24
C VAL A 85 10.17 -7.02 -1.54
N TYR A 86 11.06 -8.01 -1.51
CA TYR A 86 10.66 -9.39 -1.78
C TYR A 86 9.88 -10.04 -0.63
N ASN A 87 10.04 -9.53 0.59
CA ASN A 87 9.19 -9.97 1.70
C ASN A 87 7.73 -9.54 1.49
N TRP A 88 7.50 -8.29 1.06
CA TRP A 88 6.17 -7.81 0.70
C TRP A 88 5.55 -8.61 -0.46
N GLU A 89 6.33 -8.88 -1.51
CA GLU A 89 5.89 -9.70 -2.64
C GLU A 89 5.47 -11.10 -2.19
N ASN A 90 6.29 -11.76 -1.37
CA ASN A 90 5.99 -13.10 -0.84
C ASN A 90 4.73 -13.12 0.05
N GLU A 91 4.57 -12.12 0.92
CA GLU A 91 3.41 -11.99 1.80
C GLU A 91 2.12 -11.75 0.98
N LEU A 92 2.16 -10.87 -0.02
CA LEU A 92 1.04 -10.64 -0.94
C LEU A 92 0.67 -11.90 -1.71
N ASN A 93 1.65 -12.59 -2.30
CA ASN A 93 1.41 -13.84 -3.03
C ASN A 93 0.85 -14.94 -2.13
N ARG A 94 1.22 -14.96 -0.85
CA ARG A 94 0.74 -15.94 0.13
C ARG A 94 -0.68 -15.66 0.59
N PHE A 95 -0.99 -14.42 0.93
CA PHE A 95 -2.24 -14.05 1.60
C PHE A 95 -3.30 -13.48 0.65
N ALA A 96 -2.89 -12.96 -0.50
CA ALA A 96 -3.76 -12.40 -1.52
C ALA A 96 -3.31 -12.83 -2.93
N PRO A 97 -3.28 -14.15 -3.25
CA PRO A 97 -2.71 -14.67 -4.49
C PRO A 97 -3.46 -14.22 -5.75
N GLY A 98 -4.64 -13.62 -5.60
CA GLY A 98 -5.40 -13.05 -6.71
C GLY A 98 -4.98 -11.62 -7.10
N LEU A 99 -4.11 -10.97 -6.32
CA LEU A 99 -3.61 -9.64 -6.65
C LEU A 99 -2.49 -9.70 -7.69
N ALA A 100 -2.56 -8.85 -8.70
CA ALA A 100 -1.47 -8.65 -9.65
C ALA A 100 -0.40 -7.75 -9.01
N VAL A 101 0.70 -8.35 -8.58
CA VAL A 101 1.80 -7.70 -7.88
C VAL A 101 3.00 -7.55 -8.81
N GLN A 102 3.62 -6.37 -8.82
CA GLN A 102 4.82 -6.09 -9.60
C GLN A 102 5.87 -5.37 -8.74
N THR A 103 7.04 -5.96 -8.59
CA THR A 103 8.21 -5.29 -7.99
C THR A 103 8.89 -4.39 -9.00
N VAL A 104 9.20 -3.15 -8.62
CA VAL A 104 9.94 -2.18 -9.43
C VAL A 104 11.42 -2.27 -9.03
N THR A 105 12.12 -3.26 -9.58
CA THR A 105 13.51 -3.61 -9.26
C THR A 105 14.31 -3.85 -10.53
N GLY A 106 15.62 -4.10 -10.41
CA GLY A 106 16.51 -4.34 -11.55
C GLY A 106 17.28 -3.09 -11.99
N THR A 107 17.75 -3.07 -13.23
CA THR A 107 18.45 -1.95 -13.86
C THR A 107 17.50 -0.78 -14.12
N ALA A 108 18.03 0.42 -14.35
CA ALA A 108 17.21 1.60 -14.63
C ALA A 108 16.29 1.43 -15.86
N PRO A 109 16.77 0.89 -17.01
CA PRO A 109 15.89 0.62 -18.15
C PRO A 109 14.77 -0.38 -17.87
N GLU A 110 15.06 -1.45 -17.10
CA GLU A 110 14.05 -2.44 -16.73
C GLU A 110 12.96 -1.81 -15.87
N ARG A 111 13.32 -0.99 -14.88
CA ARG A 111 12.35 -0.31 -14.04
C ARG A 111 11.51 0.72 -14.80
N GLU A 112 12.15 1.46 -15.71
CA GLU A 112 11.44 2.39 -16.59
C GLU A 112 10.40 1.67 -17.46
N GLU A 113 10.74 0.51 -18.01
CA GLU A 113 9.82 -0.29 -18.81
C GLU A 113 8.66 -0.85 -17.97
N ILE A 114 8.94 -1.37 -16.76
CA ILE A 114 7.91 -1.80 -15.81
C ILE A 114 6.91 -0.67 -15.54
N LEU A 115 7.40 0.54 -15.24
CA LEU A 115 6.55 1.69 -14.92
C LEU A 115 5.78 2.19 -16.16
N LYS A 116 6.37 2.16 -17.35
CA LYS A 116 5.67 2.48 -18.59
C LYS A 116 4.51 1.53 -18.88
N ILE A 117 4.72 0.23 -18.70
CA ILE A 117 3.68 -0.78 -18.87
C ILE A 117 2.57 -0.54 -17.84
N ALA A 118 2.93 -0.39 -16.56
CA ALA A 118 1.97 -0.17 -15.49
C ALA A 118 1.14 1.12 -15.66
N ALA A 119 1.71 2.18 -16.23
CA ALA A 119 1.01 3.43 -16.49
C ALA A 119 0.04 3.37 -17.66
N LYS A 120 0.30 2.51 -18.66
CA LYS A 120 -0.54 2.39 -19.87
C LYS A 120 -1.87 1.69 -19.62
N THR A 121 -1.95 0.87 -18.61
CA THR A 121 -3.13 0.04 -18.31
C THR A 121 -4.32 0.82 -17.76
N GLY A 122 -4.16 2.12 -17.44
CA GLY A 122 -5.27 3.03 -17.12
C GLY A 122 -5.76 3.89 -18.31
N ALA A 123 -5.11 3.81 -19.48
CA ALA A 123 -5.47 4.60 -20.66
C ALA A 123 -6.08 3.69 -21.75
N GLU A 124 -7.16 4.16 -22.37
CA GLU A 124 -8.02 3.49 -23.36
C GLU A 124 -7.32 3.00 -24.66
N ASP A 125 -6.24 2.23 -24.57
CA ASP A 125 -5.71 1.53 -25.74
C ASP A 125 -6.10 0.04 -25.79
N LEU A 126 -7.43 -0.20 -25.76
CA LEU A 126 -8.10 -1.50 -25.94
C LEU A 126 -7.99 -2.06 -27.38
N LYS A 127 -6.99 -1.67 -28.17
CA LYS A 127 -6.90 -2.11 -29.58
C LYS A 127 -5.92 -3.24 -29.87
N THR A 128 -5.19 -3.75 -28.90
CA THR A 128 -4.37 -4.95 -29.08
C THR A 128 -4.76 -6.01 -28.04
N ALA A 129 -5.22 -7.13 -28.54
CA ALA A 129 -5.86 -8.22 -27.83
C ALA A 129 -4.91 -9.12 -26.98
N GLU A 130 -3.89 -8.56 -26.38
CA GLU A 130 -3.14 -9.20 -25.32
C GLU A 130 -3.31 -8.36 -24.05
N MET A 131 -4.25 -8.76 -23.20
CA MET A 131 -4.44 -8.16 -21.90
C MET A 131 -3.16 -8.38 -21.07
N ILE A 132 -2.27 -7.41 -21.09
CA ILE A 132 -1.21 -7.32 -20.09
C ILE A 132 -1.94 -7.01 -18.78
N PRO A 133 -1.94 -7.91 -17.79
CA PRO A 133 -2.63 -7.64 -16.54
C PRO A 133 -2.03 -6.41 -15.90
N CYS A 134 -2.88 -5.40 -15.67
CA CYS A 134 -2.48 -4.20 -14.96
C CYS A 134 -2.03 -4.59 -13.55
N PRO A 135 -0.80 -4.27 -13.14
CA PRO A 135 -0.41 -4.54 -11.78
C PRO A 135 -1.24 -3.67 -10.83
N GLN A 136 -1.98 -4.31 -9.94
CA GLN A 136 -2.78 -3.64 -8.91
C GLN A 136 -1.90 -3.12 -7.78
N ILE A 137 -0.78 -3.80 -7.53
CA ILE A 137 0.19 -3.43 -6.49
C ILE A 137 1.57 -3.28 -7.11
N LEU A 138 2.15 -2.08 -6.98
CA LEU A 138 3.55 -1.82 -7.26
C LEU A 138 4.34 -1.79 -5.95
N ILE A 139 5.52 -2.39 -5.92
CA ILE A 139 6.40 -2.37 -4.75
C ILE A 139 7.74 -1.78 -5.16
N SER A 140 8.18 -0.73 -4.47
CA SER A 140 9.49 -0.10 -4.71
C SER A 140 10.23 0.17 -3.41
N SER A 141 11.54 0.27 -3.48
CA SER A 141 12.33 0.73 -2.35
C SER A 141 12.45 2.26 -2.33
N TYR A 142 12.75 2.83 -1.15
CA TYR A 142 13.01 4.26 -0.99
C TYR A 142 14.11 4.77 -1.95
N ASP A 143 15.16 3.97 -2.14
CA ASP A 143 16.29 4.36 -2.98
C ASP A 143 15.96 4.34 -4.47
N LEU A 144 15.19 3.36 -4.92
CA LEU A 144 14.75 3.27 -6.32
C LEU A 144 13.67 4.31 -6.60
N LEU A 145 12.72 4.51 -5.69
CA LEU A 145 11.68 5.53 -5.83
C LEU A 145 12.29 6.93 -6.09
N LYS A 146 13.27 7.34 -5.27
CA LYS A 146 13.90 8.66 -5.46
C LYS A 146 14.68 8.82 -6.75
N ARG A 147 15.24 7.70 -7.30
CA ARG A 147 15.95 7.71 -8.58
C ARG A 147 14.98 7.82 -9.75
N ASP A 148 13.85 7.14 -9.65
CA ASP A 148 12.89 6.96 -10.74
C ASP A 148 11.66 7.88 -10.60
N ILE A 149 11.70 8.87 -9.70
CA ILE A 149 10.54 9.67 -9.32
C ILE A 149 9.80 10.31 -10.50
N ALA A 150 10.53 10.69 -11.55
CA ALA A 150 9.94 11.24 -12.77
C ALA A 150 9.04 10.23 -13.51
N CYS A 151 9.34 8.94 -13.41
CA CYS A 151 8.55 7.87 -14.05
C CYS A 151 7.20 7.63 -13.33
N TYR A 152 7.05 8.14 -12.11
CA TYR A 152 5.80 8.03 -11.34
C TYR A 152 4.83 9.20 -11.61
N GLU A 153 5.20 10.18 -12.39
CA GLU A 153 4.37 11.35 -12.69
C GLU A 153 2.98 11.00 -13.25
N PRO A 154 2.83 9.99 -14.15
CA PRO A 154 1.54 9.62 -14.72
C PRO A 154 0.58 8.94 -13.73
N PHE A 155 1.08 8.44 -12.61
CA PHE A 155 0.28 7.64 -11.70
C PHE A 155 -0.58 8.48 -10.76
N GLN A 156 -1.78 7.96 -10.46
CA GLN A 156 -2.65 8.40 -9.40
C GLN A 156 -3.02 7.17 -8.58
N PHE A 157 -2.23 6.89 -7.54
CA PHE A 157 -2.44 5.70 -6.73
C PHE A 157 -3.67 5.82 -5.83
N ARG A 158 -4.34 4.69 -5.61
CA ARG A 158 -5.41 4.59 -4.63
C ARG A 158 -4.85 4.65 -3.22
N PHE A 159 -3.93 3.73 -2.90
CA PHE A 159 -3.19 3.73 -1.65
C PHE A 159 -1.69 3.92 -1.87
N GLN A 160 -1.09 4.67 -0.97
CA GLN A 160 0.36 4.75 -0.80
C GLN A 160 0.70 4.21 0.59
N VAL A 161 1.31 3.04 0.63
CA VAL A 161 1.76 2.39 1.86
C VAL A 161 3.25 2.66 2.05
N ILE A 162 3.61 3.19 3.20
CA ILE A 162 4.97 3.60 3.55
C ILE A 162 5.41 2.72 4.71
N ASP A 163 6.19 1.69 4.43
CA ASP A 163 6.68 0.77 5.46
C ASP A 163 8.00 1.27 6.05
N GLU A 164 8.22 0.97 7.33
CA GLU A 164 9.34 1.49 8.12
C GLU A 164 9.43 3.03 7.99
N ALA A 165 8.31 3.70 8.24
CA ALA A 165 8.14 5.14 7.99
C ALA A 165 9.15 6.05 8.72
N GLN A 166 9.88 5.53 9.70
CA GLN A 166 11.00 6.23 10.35
C GLN A 166 12.11 6.62 9.34
N TYR A 167 12.23 5.92 8.22
CA TYR A 167 13.17 6.28 7.15
C TYR A 167 12.94 7.67 6.56
N ILE A 168 11.73 8.19 6.65
CA ILE A 168 11.34 9.51 6.15
C ILE A 168 10.98 10.50 7.25
N LYS A 169 11.34 10.23 8.52
CA LYS A 169 11.10 11.12 9.66
C LYS A 169 11.70 12.50 9.44
N ASN A 170 12.87 12.59 8.81
CA ASN A 170 13.45 13.87 8.42
C ASN A 170 12.88 14.32 7.06
N PRO A 171 12.03 15.37 7.00
CA PRO A 171 11.37 15.81 5.78
C PRO A 171 12.32 16.41 4.74
N LEU A 172 13.56 16.73 5.12
CA LEU A 172 14.56 17.32 4.24
C LEU A 172 15.29 16.29 3.37
N THR A 173 15.19 14.99 3.71
CA THR A 173 15.85 13.93 2.94
C THR A 173 15.25 13.79 1.55
N GLN A 174 16.06 13.32 0.60
CA GLN A 174 15.59 13.06 -0.77
C GLN A 174 14.50 11.98 -0.82
N SER A 175 14.59 10.96 0.04
CA SER A 175 13.56 9.92 0.16
C SER A 175 12.23 10.49 0.65
N ALA A 176 12.23 11.35 1.68
CA ALA A 176 11.03 12.00 2.17
C ALA A 176 10.38 12.91 1.11
N LYS A 177 11.20 13.65 0.35
CA LYS A 177 10.74 14.48 -0.75
C LYS A 177 10.11 13.63 -1.86
N ALA A 178 10.76 12.54 -2.27
CA ALA A 178 10.23 11.63 -3.28
C ALA A 178 8.88 11.02 -2.86
N VAL A 179 8.77 10.52 -1.63
CA VAL A 179 7.52 9.98 -1.08
C VAL A 179 6.39 11.00 -1.12
N LYS A 180 6.68 12.28 -0.84
CA LYS A 180 5.67 13.36 -0.88
C LYS A 180 5.19 13.70 -2.29
N LEU A 181 6.03 13.51 -3.32
CA LEU A 181 5.70 13.78 -4.72
C LEU A 181 4.73 12.74 -5.31
N ILE A 182 4.64 11.55 -4.72
CA ILE A 182 3.70 10.53 -5.17
C ILE A 182 2.27 11.01 -4.96
N LYS A 183 1.48 10.95 -6.03
CA LYS A 183 0.06 11.28 -6.02
C LYS A 183 -0.72 10.05 -5.56
N SER A 184 -1.48 10.17 -4.48
CA SER A 184 -2.31 9.10 -3.94
C SER A 184 -3.55 9.66 -3.24
N GLN A 185 -4.62 8.89 -3.22
CA GLN A 185 -5.85 9.27 -2.52
C GLN A 185 -5.68 9.15 -1.00
N THR A 186 -5.17 8.00 -0.54
CA THR A 186 -4.97 7.74 0.89
C THR A 186 -3.55 7.23 1.15
N ARG A 187 -2.96 7.65 2.27
CA ARG A 187 -1.60 7.27 2.69
C ARG A 187 -1.64 6.55 4.03
N TYR A 188 -0.95 5.43 4.09
CA TYR A 188 -0.73 4.68 5.33
C TYR A 188 0.75 4.54 5.62
N ALA A 189 1.13 4.84 6.84
CA ALA A 189 2.50 4.67 7.32
C ALA A 189 2.55 3.52 8.34
N LEU A 190 3.50 2.62 8.17
CA LEU A 190 3.78 1.53 9.10
C LEU A 190 5.09 1.82 9.80
N THR A 191 5.12 1.67 11.11
CA THR A 191 6.34 1.83 11.90
C THR A 191 6.35 0.90 13.10
N GLY A 192 7.51 0.37 13.44
CA GLY A 192 7.73 -0.42 14.65
C GLY A 192 8.10 0.41 15.87
N THR A 193 8.34 1.72 15.69
CA THR A 193 8.65 2.64 16.80
C THR A 193 7.54 3.66 16.92
N PRO A 194 7.03 3.93 18.15
CA PRO A 194 6.09 5.01 18.36
C PRO A 194 6.65 6.33 17.82
N ILE A 195 5.85 7.07 17.06
CA ILE A 195 6.22 8.42 16.64
C ILE A 195 6.01 9.32 17.87
N GLU A 196 7.06 9.51 18.65
CA GLU A 196 7.04 10.53 19.69
C GLU A 196 7.00 11.90 19.01
N ASN A 197 5.88 12.57 19.12
CA ASN A 197 5.78 14.00 18.84
C ASN A 197 6.52 14.74 19.96
N ARG A 198 7.68 15.25 19.63
CA ARG A 198 8.34 16.30 20.44
C ARG A 198 7.94 17.67 19.93
#